data_1a6dbaf758c79b6b2fce69a0f446cc8a
#
_entry.id   1a6dbaf758c79b6b2fce69a0f446cc8a
#
_cell.length_a   1.000
_cell.length_b   1.000
_cell.length_c   1.000
_cell.angle_alpha   90.00
_cell.angle_beta   90.00
_cell.angle_gamma   90.00
#
_symmetry.space_group_name_H-M   'P 1'
#
loop_
_entity.id
_entity.type
_entity.pdbx_description
1 polymer ?
#
loop_
_entity_poly.entity_id
_entity_poly.type
_entity_poly.pdbx_seq_one_letter_code
_entity_poly.pdbx_strand_id
1 'polypeptide(L)'
;MEDNVIELCHLQKKFGSNDVLMDINLSVKKGEVLSIIGASGSGKSTMLRCINLLETPTAGEILFHGKNITSPDFSLSRYRTKVGMVFQSFNLFNNMTALENCIVGQVSVLKRDRKAAEETAKKYLQRVGMLPYINARPAQLSGGQKQRVAIARALAMEPEVLLFDEPTSALDPEMVGEVLAVMRSLAEDGLTMIVVTHEMAFARDVSTNVVFMANGYVCEQGEPKDIFENPQNPKTREFLSRFLAQ
;
A
#
# COMPACT_ATOMS: atom_id res chain seq x y z
N MET A 1 6.75 22.26 11.89
CA MET A 1 7.32 21.38 10.88
C MET A 1 6.21 20.42 10.50
N GLU A 2 5.90 20.24 9.23
CA GLU A 2 4.89 19.27 8.81
C GLU A 2 5.37 17.86 9.21
N ASP A 3 4.46 17.04 9.71
CA ASP A 3 4.75 15.72 10.26
C ASP A 3 4.78 14.68 9.12
N ASN A 4 5.67 14.93 8.12
CA ASN A 4 5.83 14.06 6.96
C ASN A 4 6.51 12.77 7.38
N VAL A 5 5.84 11.64 7.13
CA VAL A 5 6.37 10.30 7.40
C VAL A 5 7.19 9.79 6.21
N ILE A 6 6.71 10.05 4.98
CA ILE A 6 7.41 9.70 3.73
C ILE A 6 7.51 10.93 2.84
N GLU A 7 8.68 11.16 2.25
CA GLU A 7 8.89 12.20 1.24
C GLU A 7 9.67 11.61 0.06
N LEU A 8 9.22 11.91 -1.14
CA LEU A 8 9.89 11.60 -2.39
C LEU A 8 10.40 12.90 -2.99
N CYS A 9 11.70 12.98 -3.23
CA CYS A 9 12.37 14.18 -3.76
C CYS A 9 13.02 13.84 -5.09
N HIS A 10 12.46 14.36 -6.19
CA HIS A 10 12.96 14.15 -7.54
C HIS A 10 13.19 12.68 -7.90
N LEU A 11 12.28 11.79 -7.40
CA LEU A 11 12.43 10.34 -7.57
C LEU A 11 12.31 9.95 -9.04
N GLN A 12 13.32 9.22 -9.52
CA GLN A 12 13.37 8.69 -10.89
C GLN A 12 13.62 7.19 -10.88
N LYS A 13 13.02 6.47 -11.85
CA LYS A 13 13.29 5.05 -12.08
C LYS A 13 13.31 4.72 -13.55
N LYS A 14 14.41 4.07 -13.98
CA LYS A 14 14.59 3.51 -15.31
C LYS A 14 14.78 2.00 -15.23
N PHE A 15 14.29 1.27 -16.22
CA PHE A 15 14.59 -0.13 -16.47
C PHE A 15 15.26 -0.24 -17.86
N GLY A 16 16.56 -0.40 -17.88
CA GLY A 16 17.35 -0.30 -19.11
C GLY A 16 17.18 1.09 -19.74
N SER A 17 16.67 1.15 -20.97
CA SER A 17 16.37 2.40 -21.69
C SER A 17 14.96 2.95 -21.44
N ASN A 18 14.12 2.25 -20.67
CA ASN A 18 12.74 2.66 -20.43
C ASN A 18 12.63 3.51 -19.18
N ASP A 19 12.25 4.78 -19.31
CA ASP A 19 11.97 5.69 -18.24
C ASP A 19 10.55 5.43 -17.70
N VAL A 20 10.42 5.03 -16.42
CA VAL A 20 9.14 4.69 -15.80
C VAL A 20 8.70 5.74 -14.79
N LEU A 21 9.61 6.28 -13.98
CA LEU A 21 9.37 7.44 -13.14
C LEU A 21 10.32 8.55 -13.58
N MET A 22 9.76 9.72 -13.88
CA MET A 22 10.50 10.82 -14.51
C MET A 22 11.02 11.83 -13.50
N ASP A 23 10.13 12.34 -12.65
CA ASP A 23 10.44 13.31 -11.60
C ASP A 23 9.27 13.34 -10.61
N ILE A 24 9.30 12.46 -9.63
CA ILE A 24 8.23 12.34 -8.65
C ILE A 24 8.61 13.11 -7.39
N ASN A 25 7.80 14.09 -7.05
CA ASN A 25 7.85 14.84 -5.81
C ASN A 25 6.52 14.63 -5.07
N LEU A 26 6.57 14.07 -3.86
CA LEU A 26 5.39 13.69 -3.10
C LEU A 26 5.73 13.64 -1.61
N SER A 27 4.81 14.08 -0.76
CA SER A 27 4.91 13.93 0.68
C SER A 27 3.65 13.26 1.24
N VAL A 28 3.82 12.46 2.29
CA VAL A 28 2.75 11.76 2.99
C VAL A 28 2.86 12.05 4.48
N LYS A 29 1.78 12.57 5.05
CA LYS A 29 1.69 12.92 6.48
C LYS A 29 1.23 11.72 7.31
N LYS A 30 1.53 11.75 8.59
CA LYS A 30 1.03 10.74 9.53
C LYS A 30 -0.51 10.73 9.57
N GLY A 31 -1.10 9.54 9.49
CA GLY A 31 -2.56 9.35 9.46
C GLY A 31 -3.20 9.66 8.11
N GLU A 32 -2.43 10.07 7.11
CA GLU A 32 -2.94 10.33 5.76
C GLU A 32 -3.25 9.03 5.02
N VAL A 33 -4.36 9.03 4.29
CA VAL A 33 -4.71 8.01 3.30
C VAL A 33 -4.51 8.61 1.92
N LEU A 34 -3.39 8.29 1.28
CA LEU A 34 -3.06 8.72 -0.07
C LEU A 34 -3.46 7.66 -1.08
N SER A 35 -4.43 7.95 -1.95
CA SER A 35 -4.73 7.09 -3.10
C SER A 35 -4.01 7.56 -4.36
N ILE A 36 -3.41 6.61 -5.08
CA ILE A 36 -2.71 6.83 -6.34
C ILE A 36 -3.53 6.18 -7.44
N ILE A 37 -4.05 7.01 -8.34
CA ILE A 37 -4.87 6.60 -9.48
C ILE A 37 -4.17 6.94 -10.80
N GLY A 38 -4.62 6.33 -11.89
CA GLY A 38 -4.08 6.56 -13.23
C GLY A 38 -4.08 5.30 -14.09
N ALA A 39 -3.83 5.46 -15.38
CA ALA A 39 -3.83 4.36 -16.33
C ALA A 39 -2.79 3.27 -16.01
N SER A 40 -3.02 2.05 -16.52
CA SER A 40 -2.00 0.99 -16.42
C SER A 40 -0.71 1.44 -17.11
N GLY A 41 0.43 1.07 -16.52
CA GLY A 41 1.75 1.48 -17.03
C GLY A 41 2.18 2.92 -16.69
N SER A 42 1.39 3.68 -15.93
CA SER A 42 1.77 5.07 -15.56
C SER A 42 2.88 5.18 -14.47
N GLY A 43 3.35 4.04 -13.91
CA GLY A 43 4.44 4.00 -12.93
C GLY A 43 4.00 3.83 -11.47
N LYS A 44 2.69 3.73 -11.17
CA LYS A 44 2.14 3.65 -9.79
C LYS A 44 2.77 2.56 -8.93
N SER A 45 2.71 1.30 -9.37
CA SER A 45 3.30 0.16 -8.64
C SER A 45 4.82 0.27 -8.54
N THR A 46 5.49 0.83 -9.57
CA THR A 46 6.94 1.07 -9.53
C THR A 46 7.29 2.09 -8.46
N MET A 47 6.53 3.18 -8.34
CA MET A 47 6.72 4.18 -7.29
C MET A 47 6.52 3.55 -5.91
N LEU A 48 5.47 2.76 -5.72
CA LEU A 48 5.21 2.08 -4.45
C LEU A 48 6.35 1.12 -4.08
N ARG A 49 6.88 0.38 -5.05
CA ARG A 49 8.03 -0.52 -4.86
C ARG A 49 9.33 0.22 -4.59
N CYS A 50 9.52 1.42 -5.12
CA CYS A 50 10.64 2.28 -4.75
C CYS A 50 10.51 2.75 -3.29
N ILE A 51 9.31 3.14 -2.84
CA ILE A 51 9.08 3.53 -1.44
C ILE A 51 9.49 2.40 -0.48
N ASN A 52 9.21 1.14 -0.78
CA ASN A 52 9.63 0.00 0.05
C ASN A 52 11.06 -0.51 -0.27
N LEU A 53 11.77 0.14 -1.22
CA LEU A 53 13.06 -0.30 -1.75
C LEU A 53 13.08 -1.75 -2.26
N LEU A 54 11.94 -2.26 -2.75
CA LEU A 54 11.89 -3.46 -3.58
C LEU A 54 12.46 -3.18 -4.97
N GLU A 55 12.34 -1.92 -5.41
CA GLU A 55 13.01 -1.37 -6.57
C GLU A 55 13.93 -0.22 -6.12
N THR A 56 15.18 -0.28 -6.50
CA THR A 56 16.13 0.80 -6.20
C THR A 56 15.88 1.97 -7.15
N PRO A 57 15.67 3.19 -6.66
CA PRO A 57 15.60 4.38 -7.50
C PRO A 57 16.84 4.54 -8.38
N THR A 58 16.68 5.13 -9.58
CA THR A 58 17.81 5.48 -10.45
C THR A 58 18.40 6.83 -10.05
N ALA A 59 17.55 7.76 -9.58
CA ALA A 59 17.96 9.06 -9.05
C ALA A 59 16.89 9.59 -8.08
N GLY A 60 17.21 10.66 -7.38
CA GLY A 60 16.36 11.26 -6.35
C GLY A 60 16.52 10.60 -5.00
N GLU A 61 15.73 11.04 -4.04
CA GLU A 61 15.81 10.59 -2.65
C GLU A 61 14.42 10.17 -2.14
N ILE A 62 14.42 9.23 -1.20
CA ILE A 62 13.24 8.85 -0.42
C ILE A 62 13.59 9.07 1.05
N LEU A 63 12.80 9.91 1.71
CA LEU A 63 13.00 10.21 3.13
C LEU A 63 11.92 9.52 3.95
N PHE A 64 12.32 8.92 5.07
CA PHE A 64 11.45 8.41 6.11
C PHE A 64 11.74 9.16 7.40
N HIS A 65 10.77 9.92 7.91
CA HIS A 65 10.97 10.87 9.00
C HIS A 65 12.21 11.78 8.78
N GLY A 66 12.34 12.33 7.57
CA GLY A 66 13.45 13.20 7.17
C GLY A 66 14.81 12.51 6.98
N LYS A 67 14.89 11.18 7.09
CA LYS A 67 16.13 10.40 6.90
C LYS A 67 16.11 9.69 5.55
N ASN A 68 17.14 9.89 4.73
CA ASN A 68 17.25 9.22 3.45
C ASN A 68 17.42 7.71 3.62
N ILE A 69 16.45 6.93 3.11
CA ILE A 69 16.42 5.46 3.23
C ILE A 69 17.40 4.76 2.29
N THR A 70 17.95 5.45 1.30
CA THR A 70 18.96 4.91 0.37
C THR A 70 20.40 5.11 0.86
N SER A 71 20.58 5.79 2.01
CA SER A 71 21.90 5.97 2.63
C SER A 71 22.52 4.63 3.03
N PRO A 72 23.84 4.43 2.85
CA PRO A 72 24.52 3.20 3.22
C PRO A 72 24.37 2.80 4.70
N ASP A 73 24.22 3.77 5.59
CA ASP A 73 24.07 3.56 7.03
C ASP A 73 22.62 3.28 7.45
N PHE A 74 21.67 3.30 6.52
CA PHE A 74 20.26 3.12 6.83
C PHE A 74 19.88 1.64 6.93
N SER A 75 19.24 1.25 8.03
CA SER A 75 18.81 -0.14 8.24
C SER A 75 17.53 -0.46 7.48
N LEU A 76 17.67 -0.99 6.27
CA LEU A 76 16.54 -1.38 5.42
C LEU A 76 15.64 -2.46 6.08
N SER A 77 16.22 -3.40 6.81
CA SER A 77 15.44 -4.41 7.53
C SER A 77 14.53 -3.77 8.58
N ARG A 78 15.04 -2.81 9.34
CA ARG A 78 14.27 -2.06 10.33
C ARG A 78 13.19 -1.17 9.66
N TYR A 79 13.53 -0.53 8.54
CA TYR A 79 12.58 0.26 7.76
C TYR A 79 11.37 -0.56 7.31
N ARG A 80 11.61 -1.75 6.74
CA ARG A 80 10.54 -2.63 6.26
C ARG A 80 9.66 -3.21 7.38
N THR A 81 10.06 -3.12 8.65
CA THR A 81 9.14 -3.41 9.76
C THR A 81 8.18 -2.26 10.02
N LYS A 82 8.56 -1.02 9.63
CA LYS A 82 7.77 0.20 9.83
C LYS A 82 6.92 0.56 8.62
N VAL A 83 7.36 0.17 7.42
CA VAL A 83 6.65 0.40 6.16
C VAL A 83 6.30 -0.97 5.58
N GLY A 84 5.09 -1.44 5.92
CA GLY A 84 4.56 -2.71 5.43
C GLY A 84 4.07 -2.63 3.99
N MET A 85 3.95 -3.77 3.32
CA MET A 85 3.41 -3.83 1.95
C MET A 85 2.47 -5.00 1.77
N VAL A 86 1.32 -4.71 1.14
CA VAL A 86 0.31 -5.66 0.71
C VAL A 86 0.30 -5.68 -0.82
N PHE A 87 0.49 -6.85 -1.40
CA PHE A 87 0.66 -7.06 -2.83
C PHE A 87 -0.65 -7.50 -3.49
N GLN A 88 -0.77 -7.25 -4.78
CA GLN A 88 -1.84 -7.75 -5.63
C GLN A 88 -1.95 -9.29 -5.60
N SER A 89 -0.82 -9.99 -5.58
CA SER A 89 -0.74 -11.47 -5.63
C SER A 89 -0.71 -12.15 -4.25
N PHE A 90 -1.16 -11.48 -3.18
CA PHE A 90 -1.22 -11.95 -1.78
C PHE A 90 0.15 -12.32 -1.18
N ASN A 91 1.02 -13.01 -1.89
CA ASN A 91 2.37 -13.46 -1.50
C ASN A 91 2.41 -14.19 -0.15
N LEU A 92 1.40 -15.02 0.13
CA LEU A 92 1.38 -15.86 1.33
C LEU A 92 2.36 -17.04 1.20
N PHE A 93 2.93 -17.46 2.33
CA PHE A 93 3.72 -18.69 2.40
C PHE A 93 2.78 -19.90 2.30
N ASN A 94 2.82 -20.61 1.19
CA ASN A 94 1.87 -21.69 0.87
C ASN A 94 1.97 -22.91 1.80
N ASN A 95 3.12 -23.13 2.41
CA ASN A 95 3.40 -24.21 3.36
C ASN A 95 3.01 -23.86 4.80
N MET A 96 2.54 -22.63 5.07
CA MET A 96 2.14 -22.11 6.37
C MET A 96 0.64 -21.88 6.43
N THR A 97 0.05 -22.02 7.61
CA THR A 97 -1.33 -21.63 7.89
C THR A 97 -1.50 -20.10 7.90
N ALA A 98 -2.74 -19.58 7.95
CA ALA A 98 -3.01 -18.16 8.10
C ALA A 98 -2.35 -17.59 9.37
N LEU A 99 -2.43 -18.32 10.48
CA LEU A 99 -1.79 -17.94 11.73
C LEU A 99 -0.27 -17.88 11.61
N GLU A 100 0.36 -18.92 11.06
CA GLU A 100 1.82 -18.99 10.87
C GLU A 100 2.34 -17.91 9.93
N ASN A 101 1.59 -17.56 8.87
CA ASN A 101 1.91 -16.42 8.00
C ASN A 101 2.01 -15.11 8.78
N CYS A 102 1.14 -14.90 9.79
CA CYS A 102 1.16 -13.70 10.62
C CYS A 102 2.22 -13.74 11.74
N ILE A 103 2.70 -14.94 12.15
CA ILE A 103 3.70 -15.10 13.21
C ILE A 103 5.12 -14.98 12.68
N VAL A 104 5.41 -15.55 11.50
CA VAL A 104 6.78 -15.76 11.02
C VAL A 104 7.61 -14.47 10.99
N GLY A 105 7.06 -13.37 10.50
CA GLY A 105 7.75 -12.08 10.44
C GLY A 105 8.06 -11.52 11.84
N GLN A 106 7.13 -11.64 12.77
CA GLN A 106 7.29 -11.17 14.14
C GLN A 106 8.43 -11.88 14.88
N VAL A 107 8.49 -13.22 14.75
CA VAL A 107 9.53 -14.02 15.40
C VAL A 107 10.88 -13.86 14.69
N SER A 108 10.89 -13.94 13.35
CA SER A 108 12.14 -13.95 12.57
C SER A 108 12.83 -12.58 12.53
N VAL A 109 12.05 -11.49 12.40
CA VAL A 109 12.56 -10.13 12.19
C VAL A 109 12.52 -9.31 13.47
N LEU A 110 11.34 -9.23 14.14
CA LEU A 110 11.18 -8.44 15.37
C LEU A 110 11.74 -9.14 16.59
N LYS A 111 12.13 -10.44 16.48
CA LYS A 111 12.58 -11.28 17.60
C LYS A 111 11.56 -11.35 18.76
N ARG A 112 10.27 -11.16 18.44
CA ARG A 112 9.18 -11.27 19.40
C ARG A 112 9.06 -12.71 19.90
N ASP A 113 8.77 -12.89 21.17
CA ASP A 113 8.45 -14.21 21.72
C ASP A 113 7.27 -14.85 20.97
N ARG A 114 7.32 -16.17 20.75
CA ARG A 114 6.34 -16.90 19.93
C ARG A 114 4.92 -16.77 20.47
N LYS A 115 4.75 -16.80 21.79
CA LYS A 115 3.42 -16.66 22.43
C LYS A 115 2.84 -15.27 22.21
N ALA A 116 3.66 -14.22 22.42
CA ALA A 116 3.26 -12.84 22.15
C ALA A 116 2.98 -12.60 20.67
N ALA A 117 3.77 -13.21 19.76
CA ALA A 117 3.55 -13.15 18.33
C ALA A 117 2.23 -13.82 17.92
N GLU A 118 1.88 -14.94 18.55
CA GLU A 118 0.61 -15.64 18.31
C GLU A 118 -0.60 -14.82 18.78
N GLU A 119 -0.53 -14.20 19.95
CA GLU A 119 -1.58 -13.31 20.45
C GLU A 119 -1.80 -12.11 19.52
N THR A 120 -0.72 -11.49 19.09
CA THR A 120 -0.76 -10.39 18.11
C THR A 120 -1.33 -10.85 16.75
N ALA A 121 -0.93 -12.00 16.27
CA ALA A 121 -1.45 -12.58 15.02
C ALA A 121 -2.96 -12.84 15.10
N LYS A 122 -3.44 -13.44 16.21
CA LYS A 122 -4.87 -13.67 16.44
C LYS A 122 -5.67 -12.37 16.50
N LYS A 123 -5.15 -11.34 17.15
CA LYS A 123 -5.75 -9.99 17.20
C LYS A 123 -5.99 -9.45 15.79
N TYR A 124 -4.97 -9.47 14.92
CA TYR A 124 -5.11 -8.92 13.56
C TYR A 124 -5.91 -9.83 12.62
N LEU A 125 -5.83 -11.15 12.77
CA LEU A 125 -6.70 -12.09 12.04
C LEU A 125 -8.17 -11.90 12.43
N GLN A 126 -8.47 -11.64 13.70
CA GLN A 126 -9.82 -11.31 14.16
C GLN A 126 -10.30 -10.00 13.53
N ARG A 127 -9.44 -8.98 13.49
CA ARG A 127 -9.76 -7.67 12.92
C ARG A 127 -10.16 -7.72 11.45
N VAL A 128 -9.54 -8.62 10.68
CA VAL A 128 -9.87 -8.81 9.26
C VAL A 128 -10.90 -9.93 9.03
N GLY A 129 -11.56 -10.43 10.09
CA GLY A 129 -12.59 -11.48 10.00
C GLY A 129 -12.05 -12.87 9.65
N MET A 130 -10.75 -13.13 9.88
CA MET A 130 -10.11 -14.41 9.52
C MET A 130 -9.84 -15.33 10.71
N LEU A 131 -10.34 -15.00 11.89
CA LEU A 131 -10.16 -15.86 13.08
C LEU A 131 -10.68 -17.30 12.90
N PRO A 132 -11.83 -17.55 12.24
CA PRO A 132 -12.30 -18.91 11.99
C PRO A 132 -11.39 -19.75 11.09
N TYR A 133 -10.52 -19.10 10.32
CA TYR A 133 -9.65 -19.71 9.30
C TYR A 133 -8.17 -19.74 9.70
N ILE A 134 -7.84 -19.57 10.98
CA ILE A 134 -6.44 -19.45 11.46
C ILE A 134 -5.57 -20.67 11.10
N ASN A 135 -6.17 -21.87 11.02
CA ASN A 135 -5.49 -23.11 10.69
C ASN A 135 -5.53 -23.45 9.19
N ALA A 136 -6.25 -22.67 8.38
CA ALA A 136 -6.33 -22.89 6.94
C ALA A 136 -5.01 -22.49 6.26
N ARG A 137 -4.58 -23.28 5.27
CA ARG A 137 -3.48 -22.94 4.36
C ARG A 137 -4.00 -22.14 3.18
N PRO A 138 -3.14 -21.37 2.48
CA PRO A 138 -3.55 -20.54 1.34
C PRO A 138 -4.36 -21.28 0.27
N ALA A 139 -4.06 -22.55 0.00
CA ALA A 139 -4.81 -23.36 -0.97
C ALA A 139 -6.28 -23.60 -0.58
N GLN A 140 -6.65 -23.44 0.68
CA GLN A 140 -7.98 -23.65 1.23
C GLN A 140 -8.79 -22.34 1.36
N LEU A 141 -8.20 -21.21 0.98
CA LEU A 141 -8.77 -19.87 1.13
C LEU A 141 -9.20 -19.31 -0.23
N SER A 142 -10.32 -18.56 -0.24
CA SER A 142 -10.71 -17.74 -1.40
C SER A 142 -9.71 -16.60 -1.65
N GLY A 143 -9.80 -15.92 -2.79
CA GLY A 143 -8.97 -14.76 -3.12
C GLY A 143 -9.08 -13.66 -2.05
N GLY A 144 -10.31 -13.26 -1.71
CA GLY A 144 -10.57 -12.24 -0.67
C GLY A 144 -10.08 -12.66 0.71
N GLN A 145 -10.21 -13.96 1.08
CA GLN A 145 -9.66 -14.48 2.32
C GLN A 145 -8.12 -14.42 2.35
N LYS A 146 -7.45 -14.81 1.25
CA LYS A 146 -5.99 -14.68 1.11
C LYS A 146 -5.55 -13.25 1.27
N GLN A 147 -6.25 -12.29 0.65
CA GLN A 147 -5.91 -10.88 0.76
C GLN A 147 -6.08 -10.36 2.18
N ARG A 148 -7.15 -10.72 2.86
CA ARG A 148 -7.35 -10.34 4.27
C ARG A 148 -6.27 -10.94 5.18
N VAL A 149 -5.83 -12.18 4.94
CA VAL A 149 -4.68 -12.76 5.66
C VAL A 149 -3.39 -12.00 5.35
N ALA A 150 -3.16 -11.59 4.09
CA ALA A 150 -1.99 -10.78 3.71
C ALA A 150 -1.99 -9.40 4.42
N ILE A 151 -3.16 -8.77 4.55
CA ILE A 151 -3.34 -7.54 5.34
C ILE A 151 -3.03 -7.82 6.82
N ALA A 152 -3.60 -8.86 7.42
CA ALA A 152 -3.33 -9.22 8.82
C ALA A 152 -1.85 -9.51 9.07
N ARG A 153 -1.17 -10.20 8.15
CA ARG A 153 0.28 -10.44 8.21
C ARG A 153 1.09 -9.15 8.23
N ALA A 154 0.73 -8.18 7.38
CA ALA A 154 1.39 -6.89 7.35
C ALA A 154 1.13 -6.10 8.65
N LEU A 155 -0.11 -6.07 9.14
CA LEU A 155 -0.50 -5.42 10.39
C LEU A 155 0.15 -6.04 11.63
N ALA A 156 0.42 -7.35 11.63
CA ALA A 156 1.06 -8.05 12.75
C ALA A 156 2.51 -7.58 13.01
N MET A 157 3.14 -6.91 12.04
CA MET A 157 4.42 -6.23 12.22
C MET A 157 4.28 -4.86 12.90
N GLU A 158 3.05 -4.37 13.12
CA GLU A 158 2.72 -3.06 13.70
C GLU A 158 3.41 -1.91 12.96
N PRO A 159 3.17 -1.79 11.63
CA PRO A 159 3.80 -0.78 10.80
C PRO A 159 3.26 0.63 11.09
N GLU A 160 4.07 1.65 10.78
CA GLU A 160 3.66 3.06 10.80
C GLU A 160 2.96 3.47 9.49
N VAL A 161 3.34 2.84 8.37
CA VAL A 161 2.77 3.05 7.04
C VAL A 161 2.46 1.70 6.40
N LEU A 162 1.32 1.60 5.74
CA LEU A 162 0.96 0.41 4.97
C LEU A 162 0.75 0.78 3.51
N LEU A 163 1.53 0.13 2.64
CA LEU A 163 1.49 0.29 1.19
C LEU A 163 0.58 -0.81 0.60
N PHE A 164 -0.34 -0.43 -0.30
CA PHE A 164 -1.22 -1.35 -1.01
C PHE A 164 -0.99 -1.24 -2.53
N ASP A 165 -0.50 -2.30 -3.15
CA ASP A 165 -0.29 -2.40 -4.59
C ASP A 165 -1.47 -3.14 -5.23
N GLU A 166 -2.50 -2.42 -5.68
CA GLU A 166 -3.71 -2.92 -6.31
C GLU A 166 -4.35 -4.11 -5.53
N PRO A 167 -4.77 -3.91 -4.26
CA PRO A 167 -5.14 -5.01 -3.36
C PRO A 167 -6.39 -5.79 -3.78
N THR A 168 -7.17 -5.28 -4.74
CA THR A 168 -8.42 -5.89 -5.21
C THR A 168 -8.34 -6.45 -6.63
N SER A 169 -7.29 -6.13 -7.40
CA SER A 169 -7.22 -6.43 -8.84
C SER A 169 -7.17 -7.94 -9.17
N ALA A 170 -6.80 -8.79 -8.21
CA ALA A 170 -6.77 -10.24 -8.37
C ALA A 170 -7.99 -10.95 -7.76
N LEU A 171 -9.06 -10.20 -7.43
CA LEU A 171 -10.24 -10.70 -6.75
C LEU A 171 -11.46 -10.72 -7.67
N ASP A 172 -12.35 -11.70 -7.41
CA ASP A 172 -13.68 -11.67 -7.98
C ASP A 172 -14.48 -10.49 -7.41
N PRO A 173 -15.37 -9.84 -8.21
CA PRO A 173 -16.11 -8.65 -7.79
C PRO A 173 -16.86 -8.79 -6.45
N GLU A 174 -17.40 -9.99 -6.16
CA GLU A 174 -18.11 -10.28 -4.93
C GLU A 174 -17.20 -10.19 -3.67
N MET A 175 -15.89 -10.38 -3.84
CA MET A 175 -14.92 -10.36 -2.73
C MET A 175 -14.25 -8.99 -2.52
N VAL A 176 -14.36 -8.08 -3.48
CA VAL A 176 -13.76 -6.74 -3.43
C VAL A 176 -14.28 -5.96 -2.22
N GLY A 177 -15.60 -5.99 -2.01
CA GLY A 177 -16.25 -5.24 -0.92
C GLY A 177 -15.72 -5.57 0.47
N GLU A 178 -15.44 -6.85 0.75
CA GLU A 178 -14.91 -7.28 2.06
C GLU A 178 -13.49 -6.74 2.32
N VAL A 179 -12.64 -6.70 1.29
CA VAL A 179 -11.28 -6.17 1.40
C VAL A 179 -11.30 -4.65 1.57
N LEU A 180 -12.14 -3.96 0.79
CA LEU A 180 -12.31 -2.51 0.90
C LEU A 180 -12.87 -2.09 2.27
N ALA A 181 -13.80 -2.88 2.85
CA ALA A 181 -14.33 -2.64 4.19
C ALA A 181 -13.22 -2.72 5.27
N VAL A 182 -12.32 -3.72 5.16
CA VAL A 182 -11.15 -3.80 6.05
C VAL A 182 -10.27 -2.57 5.89
N MET A 183 -9.96 -2.15 4.65
CA MET A 183 -9.11 -0.99 4.39
C MET A 183 -9.75 0.32 4.90
N ARG A 184 -11.07 0.47 4.78
CA ARG A 184 -11.82 1.61 5.35
C ARG A 184 -11.68 1.67 6.87
N SER A 185 -11.87 0.52 7.55
CA SER A 185 -11.68 0.46 9.01
C SER A 185 -10.26 0.83 9.44
N LEU A 186 -9.23 0.47 8.65
CA LEU A 186 -7.84 0.87 8.94
C LEU A 186 -7.63 2.38 8.78
N ALA A 187 -8.29 3.00 7.79
CA ALA A 187 -8.28 4.45 7.59
C ALA A 187 -8.93 5.18 8.79
N GLU A 188 -10.10 4.70 9.23
CA GLU A 188 -10.82 5.24 10.39
C GLU A 188 -10.01 5.18 11.69
N ASP A 189 -9.14 4.17 11.83
CA ASP A 189 -8.21 4.07 12.97
C ASP A 189 -6.96 4.97 12.84
N GLY A 190 -6.84 5.75 11.77
CA GLY A 190 -5.75 6.68 11.55
C GLY A 190 -4.44 6.04 11.10
N LEU A 191 -4.48 4.83 10.52
CA LEU A 191 -3.29 4.22 9.91
C LEU A 191 -2.87 5.00 8.67
N THR A 192 -1.61 5.37 8.57
CA THR A 192 -1.06 5.97 7.35
C THR A 192 -1.04 4.95 6.23
N MET A 193 -1.67 5.27 5.11
CA MET A 193 -1.77 4.34 3.97
C MET A 193 -1.42 5.02 2.65
N ILE A 194 -0.70 4.29 1.78
CA ILE A 194 -0.51 4.67 0.37
C ILE A 194 -1.10 3.53 -0.46
N VAL A 195 -2.13 3.86 -1.25
CA VAL A 195 -2.96 2.86 -1.93
C VAL A 195 -2.94 3.09 -3.43
N VAL A 196 -2.31 2.21 -4.20
CA VAL A 196 -2.52 2.14 -5.65
C VAL A 196 -3.80 1.37 -5.89
N THR A 197 -4.79 1.99 -6.54
CA THR A 197 -6.11 1.39 -6.71
C THR A 197 -6.79 1.78 -8.02
N HIS A 198 -7.66 0.91 -8.50
CA HIS A 198 -8.64 1.16 -9.56
C HIS A 198 -10.07 1.32 -9.01
N GLU A 199 -10.24 1.23 -7.69
CA GLU A 199 -11.51 1.40 -7.00
C GLU A 199 -11.78 2.90 -6.77
N MET A 200 -12.40 3.58 -7.75
CA MET A 200 -12.58 5.03 -7.73
C MET A 200 -13.48 5.48 -6.58
N ALA A 201 -14.51 4.69 -6.23
CA ALA A 201 -15.36 4.98 -5.07
C ALA A 201 -14.57 4.95 -3.75
N PHE A 202 -13.66 3.97 -3.59
CA PHE A 202 -12.77 3.92 -2.42
C PHE A 202 -11.85 5.14 -2.38
N ALA A 203 -11.19 5.47 -3.50
CA ALA A 203 -10.30 6.63 -3.58
C ALA A 203 -11.03 7.95 -3.27
N ARG A 204 -12.28 8.11 -3.71
CA ARG A 204 -13.10 9.29 -3.44
C ARG A 204 -13.55 9.36 -1.98
N ASP A 205 -14.03 8.22 -1.41
CA ASP A 205 -14.79 8.23 -0.15
C ASP A 205 -13.90 8.02 1.09
N VAL A 206 -12.68 7.46 0.92
CA VAL A 206 -11.81 7.05 2.04
C VAL A 206 -10.51 7.83 2.09
N SER A 207 -10.03 8.33 0.94
CA SER A 207 -8.75 9.04 0.92
C SER A 207 -8.83 10.42 1.52
N THR A 208 -7.75 10.87 2.14
CA THR A 208 -7.55 12.26 2.54
C THR A 208 -6.88 13.08 1.44
N ASN A 209 -6.17 12.38 0.53
CA ASN A 209 -5.47 12.98 -0.59
C ASN A 209 -5.44 12.00 -1.77
N VAL A 210 -5.51 12.50 -2.99
CA VAL A 210 -5.49 11.70 -4.22
C VAL A 210 -4.43 12.25 -5.16
N VAL A 211 -3.64 11.34 -5.73
CA VAL A 211 -2.62 11.63 -6.73
C VAL A 211 -3.01 10.96 -8.04
N PHE A 212 -3.11 11.73 -9.11
CA PHE A 212 -3.24 11.19 -10.46
C PHE A 212 -1.89 11.13 -11.15
N MET A 213 -1.51 9.92 -11.59
CA MET A 213 -0.26 9.67 -12.33
C MET A 213 -0.51 9.36 -13.80
N ALA A 214 0.27 9.98 -14.67
CA ALA A 214 0.33 9.64 -16.10
C ALA A 214 1.77 9.81 -16.62
N ASN A 215 2.20 8.86 -17.48
CA ASN A 215 3.50 8.90 -18.17
C ASN A 215 4.70 9.11 -17.23
N GLY A 216 4.69 8.52 -16.06
CA GLY A 216 5.77 8.61 -15.08
C GLY A 216 5.83 9.92 -14.27
N TYR A 217 4.80 10.75 -14.33
CA TYR A 217 4.69 11.99 -13.58
C TYR A 217 3.47 12.01 -12.64
N VAL A 218 3.57 12.74 -11.56
CA VAL A 218 2.40 13.23 -10.81
C VAL A 218 1.82 14.40 -11.62
N CYS A 219 0.65 14.20 -12.21
CA CYS A 219 -0.01 15.20 -13.06
C CYS A 219 -0.94 16.11 -12.26
N GLU A 220 -1.54 15.59 -11.21
CA GLU A 220 -2.45 16.33 -10.34
C GLU A 220 -2.49 15.67 -8.97
N GLN A 221 -2.62 16.49 -7.90
CA GLN A 221 -2.74 16.07 -6.52
C GLN A 221 -3.67 17.03 -5.79
N GLY A 222 -4.51 16.50 -4.92
CA GLY A 222 -5.42 17.32 -4.10
C GLY A 222 -6.38 16.48 -3.27
N GLU A 223 -7.28 17.16 -2.58
CA GLU A 223 -8.36 16.50 -1.87
C GLU A 223 -9.25 15.70 -2.84
N PRO A 224 -9.86 14.59 -2.39
CA PRO A 224 -10.72 13.78 -3.25
C PRO A 224 -11.78 14.61 -3.99
N LYS A 225 -12.41 15.55 -3.30
CA LYS A 225 -13.43 16.42 -3.88
C LYS A 225 -12.91 17.20 -5.09
N ASP A 226 -11.72 17.77 -4.99
CA ASP A 226 -11.12 18.56 -6.06
C ASP A 226 -10.79 17.68 -7.27
N ILE A 227 -10.18 16.52 -7.01
CA ILE A 227 -9.76 15.60 -8.08
C ILE A 227 -10.95 14.96 -8.81
N PHE A 228 -12.00 14.56 -8.07
CA PHE A 228 -13.15 13.85 -8.67
C PHE A 228 -14.23 14.75 -9.22
N GLU A 229 -14.48 15.93 -8.61
CA GLU A 229 -15.56 16.82 -9.01
C GLU A 229 -15.09 17.97 -9.92
N ASN A 230 -13.83 18.45 -9.74
CA ASN A 230 -13.32 19.62 -10.46
C ASN A 230 -11.84 19.47 -10.86
N PRO A 231 -11.44 18.39 -11.55
CA PRO A 231 -10.06 18.17 -11.95
C PRO A 231 -9.56 19.28 -12.88
N GLN A 232 -8.39 19.85 -12.55
CA GLN A 232 -7.81 20.96 -13.32
C GLN A 232 -6.98 20.45 -14.50
N ASN A 233 -6.34 19.29 -14.37
CA ASN A 233 -5.51 18.73 -15.43
C ASN A 233 -6.38 18.03 -16.49
N PRO A 234 -6.22 18.34 -17.79
CA PRO A 234 -6.98 17.70 -18.88
C PRO A 234 -6.86 16.17 -18.90
N LYS A 235 -5.70 15.61 -18.56
CA LYS A 235 -5.48 14.17 -18.52
C LYS A 235 -6.25 13.51 -17.37
N THR A 236 -6.37 14.19 -16.21
CA THR A 236 -7.19 13.73 -15.09
C THR A 236 -8.66 13.68 -15.49
N ARG A 237 -9.16 14.74 -16.13
CA ARG A 237 -10.53 14.80 -16.66
C ARG A 237 -10.84 13.67 -17.65
N GLU A 238 -9.94 13.47 -18.61
CA GLU A 238 -10.08 12.38 -19.59
C GLU A 238 -10.10 11.00 -18.90
N PHE A 239 -9.23 10.78 -17.93
CA PHE A 239 -9.17 9.52 -17.20
C PHE A 239 -10.45 9.28 -16.40
N LEU A 240 -10.90 10.28 -15.62
CA LEU A 240 -12.06 10.15 -14.75
C LEU A 240 -13.36 10.07 -15.54
N SER A 241 -13.48 10.72 -16.71
CA SER A 241 -14.70 10.66 -17.54
C SER A 241 -15.08 9.23 -17.93
N ARG A 242 -14.11 8.32 -18.03
CA ARG A 242 -14.32 6.90 -18.34
C ARG A 242 -14.92 6.12 -17.17
N PHE A 243 -14.80 6.63 -15.93
CA PHE A 243 -15.34 6.00 -14.72
C PHE A 243 -16.61 6.68 -14.21
N LEU A 244 -16.80 7.97 -14.50
CA LEU A 244 -17.96 8.72 -14.08
C LEU A 244 -19.16 8.57 -15.05
N ALA A 245 -18.92 7.99 -16.23
CA ALA A 245 -19.96 7.72 -17.25
C ALA A 245 -20.62 6.33 -17.09
N GLN A 246 -20.26 5.57 -16.06
CA GLN A 246 -20.85 4.29 -15.68
C GLN A 246 -21.71 4.47 -14.43
#